data_352595aacd1af988c6d3f5cb40d830b0
#
_entry.id   352595aacd1af988c6d3f5cb40d830b0
#
_cell.length_a   1.000
_cell.length_b   1.000
_cell.length_c   1.000
_cell.angle_alpha   90.00
_cell.angle_beta   90.00
_cell.angle_gamma   90.00
#
_symmetry.space_group_name_H-M   'P 1'
#
loop_
_entity.id
_entity.type
_entity.pdbx_description
1 polymer ?
#
loop_
_entity_poly.entity_id
_entity_poly.type
_entity_poly.pdbx_seq_one_letter_code
_entity_poly.pdbx_strand_id
1 'polypeptide(L)'
;EMCIRDRDEGVLHDNRDLAVVYKRLAMPAKLSRRERQRRVASHRKQVQKVLRTLATGKRDQLSDEEARILALWPDNVSNDTLSAAVQRIRYQQGLSDRFREGLERSGRWRAYVNEQFKALGVPIEIAALPHVESSYDPAARSHVGASGIWQFTRSTGRRFMQVDHVVDERNDPFAATRAAGQLMAYNYSLTGNWPMAITAYNHGLAGVRRAMGRHGDDAYVDILRNYKGRTFGFASRNFYVAFLAAKEVDQNAERYFPGLQYEAPIDYAVAELPAYVPAAELSKSLGVSTARLKQHNLGLQATIWQGSKHIPKGYSLRLPKRDLDQPLTALLASLPADSTFQKQLPDLFHTVVRGDTLSQIADAYNTRVSTLVALNSLTSSHRIRAGQKIRLPAAGPAPTVIAVAKPAEPTVTEEPTIVAATAVADEEAAASTAIEEVMPGAMADDLAAPAPVPASTELLSDPSDYTVAADNSIEVQPLETLGHYGDWLEIKTQRLRDINGLRFGRSLRLGERIRLDTAKVDVATFERRRIDYHRQQQDQFFRQHVIARVVEHTIRPGESIWV
;
A
#
# COMPACT_ATOMS: atom_id res chain seq x y z
N GLU A 1 22.71 3.21 4.85
CA GLU A 1 23.51 1.98 4.70
C GLU A 1 22.71 0.86 4.00
N MET A 2 21.42 0.65 4.31
CA MET A 2 20.66 -0.50 3.76
C MET A 2 20.52 -0.49 2.25
N CYS A 3 20.34 0.68 1.63
CA CYS A 3 20.21 0.82 0.16
C CYS A 3 21.47 0.44 -0.62
N ILE A 4 22.64 0.48 0.03
CA ILE A 4 23.96 0.23 -0.58
C ILE A 4 24.62 -1.06 -0.09
N ARG A 5 23.95 -1.84 0.78
CA ARG A 5 24.44 -3.13 1.27
C ARG A 5 23.84 -4.27 0.48
N ASP A 6 24.68 -5.27 0.19
CA ASP A 6 24.26 -6.48 -0.50
C ASP A 6 23.32 -7.34 0.35
N ARG A 7 22.55 -8.22 -0.32
CA ARG A 7 21.59 -9.13 0.36
C ARG A 7 22.25 -10.16 1.26
N ASP A 8 23.51 -10.45 1.06
CA ASP A 8 24.33 -11.30 1.93
C ASP A 8 24.92 -10.55 3.12
N GLU A 9 24.51 -9.33 3.33
CA GLU A 9 24.79 -8.56 4.52
C GLU A 9 23.51 -8.09 5.23
N GLY A 10 23.62 -7.87 6.53
CA GLY A 10 22.58 -7.27 7.32
C GLY A 10 23.12 -6.64 8.58
N VAL A 11 22.32 -5.83 9.24
CA VAL A 11 22.72 -5.11 10.46
C VAL A 11 21.75 -5.36 11.61
N LEU A 12 22.30 -5.49 12.81
CA LEU A 12 21.57 -5.32 14.07
C LEU A 12 21.81 -3.91 14.57
N HIS A 13 20.76 -3.15 14.77
CA HIS A 13 20.82 -1.74 15.20
C HIS A 13 19.74 -1.42 16.24
N ASP A 14 19.85 -0.28 16.90
CA ASP A 14 18.78 0.24 17.74
C ASP A 14 17.64 0.80 16.89
N ASN A 15 16.38 0.52 17.25
CA ASN A 15 15.22 0.98 16.47
C ASN A 15 14.81 2.43 16.74
N ARG A 16 15.46 3.09 17.70
CA ARG A 16 15.25 4.51 18.03
C ARG A 16 16.40 5.38 17.57
N ASP A 17 17.63 4.88 17.69
CA ASP A 17 18.83 5.56 17.21
C ASP A 17 19.50 4.70 16.13
N LEU A 18 19.25 5.05 14.86
CA LEU A 18 19.77 4.31 13.72
C LEU A 18 21.30 4.41 13.56
N ALA A 19 21.96 5.35 14.24
CA ALA A 19 23.43 5.44 14.28
C ALA A 19 24.04 4.34 15.15
N VAL A 20 23.27 3.82 16.11
CA VAL A 20 23.71 2.74 17.00
C VAL A 20 23.60 1.39 16.28
N VAL A 21 24.65 1.03 15.54
CA VAL A 21 24.76 -0.24 14.82
C VAL A 21 25.55 -1.24 15.66
N TYR A 22 24.87 -2.16 16.30
CA TYR A 22 25.47 -3.14 17.20
C TYR A 22 26.36 -4.15 16.48
N LYS A 23 25.92 -4.65 15.31
CA LYS A 23 26.67 -5.67 14.58
C LYS A 23 26.28 -5.72 13.11
N ARG A 24 27.27 -5.90 12.25
CA ARG A 24 27.10 -6.29 10.84
C ARG A 24 27.19 -7.80 10.75
N LEU A 25 26.28 -8.41 9.97
CA LEU A 25 26.16 -9.85 9.84
C LEU A 25 26.30 -10.25 8.38
N ALA A 26 27.21 -11.16 8.09
CA ALA A 26 27.24 -11.82 6.79
C ALA A 26 26.07 -12.82 6.71
N MET A 27 25.30 -12.74 5.62
CA MET A 27 24.12 -13.56 5.34
C MET A 27 24.22 -14.20 3.96
N PRO A 28 25.22 -15.10 3.73
CA PRO A 28 25.45 -15.71 2.43
C PRO A 28 24.18 -16.22 1.76
N ALA A 29 24.04 -16.04 0.44
CA ALA A 29 22.85 -16.39 -0.33
C ALA A 29 22.41 -17.85 -0.13
N LYS A 30 23.37 -18.76 0.08
CA LYS A 30 23.14 -20.20 0.32
C LYS A 30 22.45 -20.55 1.62
N LEU A 31 22.34 -19.61 2.58
CA LEU A 31 21.66 -19.87 3.84
C LEU A 31 20.16 -19.96 3.62
N SER A 32 19.54 -21.02 4.14
CA SER A 32 18.08 -21.13 4.21
C SER A 32 17.48 -20.05 5.11
N ARG A 33 16.19 -19.75 4.93
CA ARG A 33 15.44 -18.82 5.79
C ARG A 33 15.60 -19.15 7.28
N ARG A 34 15.53 -20.45 7.63
CA ARG A 34 15.66 -20.93 9.01
C ARG A 34 17.04 -20.69 9.60
N GLU A 35 18.08 -20.90 8.81
CA GLU A 35 19.47 -20.63 9.23
C GLU A 35 19.72 -19.14 9.41
N ARG A 36 19.25 -18.30 8.50
CA ARG A 36 19.30 -16.84 8.64
C ARG A 36 18.62 -16.38 9.94
N GLN A 37 17.40 -16.86 10.22
CA GLN A 37 16.68 -16.54 11.45
C GLN A 37 17.43 -16.98 12.71
N ARG A 38 18.01 -18.19 12.73
CA ARG A 38 18.83 -18.67 13.85
C ARG A 38 20.08 -17.80 14.06
N ARG A 39 20.74 -17.42 12.96
CA ARG A 39 21.94 -16.56 13.02
C ARG A 39 21.61 -15.19 13.60
N VAL A 40 20.56 -14.54 13.12
CA VAL A 40 20.06 -13.27 13.67
C VAL A 40 19.71 -13.41 15.15
N ALA A 41 18.96 -14.45 15.52
CA ALA A 41 18.52 -14.66 16.91
C ALA A 41 19.71 -14.89 17.86
N SER A 42 20.75 -15.63 17.43
CA SER A 42 21.96 -15.86 18.21
C SER A 42 22.70 -14.54 18.48
N HIS A 43 22.97 -13.75 17.43
CA HIS A 43 23.67 -12.48 17.60
C HIS A 43 22.84 -11.46 18.38
N ARG A 44 21.51 -11.43 18.19
CA ARG A 44 20.61 -10.59 19.01
C ARG A 44 20.73 -10.92 20.50
N LYS A 45 20.74 -12.21 20.86
CA LYS A 45 20.93 -12.64 22.25
C LYS A 45 22.26 -12.20 22.84
N GLN A 46 23.34 -12.25 22.03
CA GLN A 46 24.67 -11.77 22.46
C GLN A 46 24.63 -10.27 22.79
N VAL A 47 24.10 -9.44 21.86
CA VAL A 47 23.96 -7.99 22.07
C VAL A 47 23.07 -7.69 23.28
N GLN A 48 21.93 -8.42 23.43
CA GLN A 48 21.05 -8.28 24.59
C GLN A 48 21.77 -8.56 25.91
N LYS A 49 22.63 -9.58 25.96
CA LYS A 49 23.42 -9.92 27.16
C LYS A 49 24.35 -8.76 27.54
N VAL A 50 25.09 -8.24 26.56
CA VAL A 50 26.01 -7.10 26.77
C VAL A 50 25.25 -5.86 27.25
N LEU A 51 24.15 -5.48 26.59
CA LEU A 51 23.34 -4.33 26.98
C LEU A 51 22.78 -4.48 28.40
N ARG A 52 22.33 -5.67 28.79
CA ARG A 52 21.90 -5.93 30.19
C ARG A 52 23.02 -5.73 31.19
N THR A 53 24.23 -6.22 30.89
CA THR A 53 25.41 -6.01 31.76
C THR A 53 25.74 -4.53 31.88
N LEU A 54 25.78 -3.78 30.77
CA LEU A 54 26.06 -2.34 30.79
C LEU A 54 24.96 -1.55 31.53
N ALA A 55 23.70 -2.00 31.43
CA ALA A 55 22.55 -1.39 32.09
C ALA A 55 22.61 -1.52 33.65
N THR A 56 23.41 -2.43 34.21
CA THR A 56 23.66 -2.48 35.66
C THR A 56 24.58 -1.37 36.18
N GLY A 57 25.11 -0.54 35.28
CA GLY A 57 26.07 0.51 35.62
C GLY A 57 27.53 0.11 35.47
N LYS A 58 27.83 -1.09 34.96
CA LYS A 58 29.20 -1.52 34.70
C LYS A 58 29.86 -0.57 33.67
N ARG A 59 30.98 0.08 34.07
CA ARG A 59 31.78 0.97 33.20
C ARG A 59 33.27 0.61 33.25
N ASP A 60 33.69 -0.12 34.26
CA ASP A 60 35.08 -0.57 34.45
C ASP A 60 35.23 -2.05 34.13
N GLN A 61 36.47 -2.48 33.85
CA GLN A 61 36.79 -3.86 33.49
C GLN A 61 35.87 -4.45 32.43
N LEU A 62 35.61 -3.67 31.42
CA LEU A 62 34.79 -4.08 30.29
C LEU A 62 35.54 -5.10 29.44
N SER A 63 34.81 -6.13 28.95
CA SER A 63 35.32 -6.94 27.84
C SER A 63 35.35 -6.11 26.56
N ASP A 64 36.12 -6.55 25.57
CA ASP A 64 36.24 -5.86 24.26
C ASP A 64 34.86 -5.59 23.63
N GLU A 65 33.93 -6.54 23.71
CA GLU A 65 32.58 -6.39 23.14
C GLU A 65 31.72 -5.44 23.98
N GLU A 66 31.85 -5.42 25.32
CA GLU A 66 31.18 -4.45 26.19
C GLU A 66 31.67 -3.03 25.90
N ALA A 67 32.99 -2.85 25.82
CA ALA A 67 33.59 -1.55 25.48
C ALA A 67 33.13 -1.08 24.09
N ARG A 68 33.16 -1.95 23.09
CA ARG A 68 32.73 -1.65 21.74
C ARG A 68 31.27 -1.22 21.67
N ILE A 69 30.36 -1.94 22.35
CA ILE A 69 28.94 -1.62 22.34
C ILE A 69 28.67 -0.33 23.15
N LEU A 70 29.37 -0.11 24.25
CA LEU A 70 29.23 1.13 25.02
C LEU A 70 29.68 2.35 24.22
N ALA A 71 30.77 2.25 23.47
CA ALA A 71 31.29 3.31 22.61
C ALA A 71 30.36 3.71 21.43
N LEU A 72 29.28 2.94 21.16
CA LEU A 72 28.25 3.33 20.21
C LEU A 72 27.29 4.38 20.76
N TRP A 73 27.33 4.64 22.06
CA TRP A 73 26.46 5.56 22.78
C TRP A 73 27.24 6.80 23.24
N PRO A 74 26.55 7.90 23.49
CA PRO A 74 27.20 9.06 24.12
C PRO A 74 27.82 8.70 25.47
N ASP A 75 28.92 9.35 25.86
CA ASP A 75 29.66 9.07 27.10
C ASP A 75 28.78 9.11 28.36
N ASN A 76 27.75 9.96 28.36
CA ASN A 76 26.80 10.12 29.45
C ASN A 76 25.53 9.27 29.32
N VAL A 77 25.56 8.17 28.52
CA VAL A 77 24.39 7.31 28.35
C VAL A 77 23.90 6.76 29.68
N SER A 78 22.61 6.93 29.96
CA SER A 78 21.99 6.44 31.19
C SER A 78 21.78 4.91 31.18
N ASN A 79 21.78 4.30 32.38
CA ASN A 79 21.48 2.88 32.53
C ASN A 79 20.07 2.53 32.02
N ASP A 80 19.10 3.43 32.22
CA ASP A 80 17.73 3.26 31.72
C ASP A 80 17.68 3.23 30.18
N THR A 81 18.48 4.06 29.52
CA THR A 81 18.59 4.05 28.06
C THR A 81 19.13 2.72 27.55
N LEU A 82 20.19 2.19 28.19
CA LEU A 82 20.77 0.90 27.84
C LEU A 82 19.82 -0.27 28.15
N SER A 83 19.09 -0.20 29.27
CA SER A 83 18.05 -1.18 29.63
C SER A 83 16.93 -1.22 28.60
N ALA A 84 16.43 -0.05 28.18
CA ALA A 84 15.43 0.06 27.13
C ALA A 84 15.94 -0.44 25.78
N ALA A 85 17.23 -0.25 25.47
CA ALA A 85 17.85 -0.69 24.22
C ALA A 85 17.84 -2.21 24.04
N VAL A 86 17.79 -2.99 25.13
CA VAL A 86 17.69 -4.47 25.09
C VAL A 86 16.49 -4.93 24.23
N GLN A 87 15.37 -4.20 24.29
CA GLN A 87 14.14 -4.52 23.55
C GLN A 87 14.06 -3.82 22.19
N ARG A 88 15.01 -2.94 21.88
CA ARG A 88 15.00 -2.12 20.66
C ARG A 88 15.91 -2.64 19.55
N ILE A 89 16.52 -3.81 19.73
CA ILE A 89 17.42 -4.40 18.75
C ILE A 89 16.61 -4.88 17.54
N ARG A 90 16.85 -4.26 16.40
CA ARG A 90 16.23 -4.60 15.11
C ARG A 90 17.26 -5.17 14.15
N TYR A 91 16.85 -6.11 13.32
CA TYR A 91 17.62 -6.61 12.19
C TYR A 91 17.08 -6.01 10.89
N GLN A 92 17.97 -5.58 10.03
CA GLN A 92 17.66 -5.21 8.65
C GLN A 92 18.66 -5.85 7.70
N GLN A 93 18.16 -6.38 6.59
CA GLN A 93 18.97 -6.96 5.51
C GLN A 93 19.30 -5.91 4.46
N GLY A 94 20.43 -6.04 3.77
CA GLY A 94 20.81 -5.18 2.66
C GLY A 94 19.90 -5.34 1.44
N LEU A 95 19.76 -4.29 0.66
CA LEU A 95 18.85 -4.17 -0.49
C LEU A 95 19.53 -3.51 -1.70
N SER A 96 20.88 -3.54 -1.79
CA SER A 96 21.63 -2.81 -2.83
C SER A 96 21.22 -3.23 -4.24
N ASP A 97 21.04 -4.53 -4.47
CA ASP A 97 20.59 -5.08 -5.74
C ASP A 97 19.23 -4.50 -6.18
N ARG A 98 18.25 -4.51 -5.28
CA ARG A 98 16.93 -3.94 -5.56
C ARG A 98 16.97 -2.44 -5.74
N PHE A 99 17.79 -1.77 -4.94
CA PHE A 99 17.93 -0.32 -5.07
C PHE A 99 18.56 0.05 -6.42
N ARG A 100 19.59 -0.69 -6.83
CA ARG A 100 20.22 -0.56 -8.16
C ARG A 100 19.20 -0.77 -9.29
N GLU A 101 18.45 -1.88 -9.26
CA GLU A 101 17.37 -2.13 -10.22
C GLU A 101 16.31 -1.02 -10.21
N GLY A 102 16.00 -0.46 -9.04
CA GLY A 102 15.10 0.68 -8.89
C GLY A 102 15.64 1.93 -9.56
N LEU A 103 16.94 2.22 -9.40
CA LEU A 103 17.62 3.31 -10.10
C LEU A 103 17.56 3.12 -11.62
N GLU A 104 17.91 1.93 -12.12
CA GLU A 104 17.84 1.60 -13.55
C GLU A 104 16.42 1.83 -14.08
N ARG A 105 15.39 1.27 -13.44
CA ARG A 105 13.97 1.45 -13.82
C ARG A 105 13.50 2.90 -13.74
N SER A 106 14.00 3.69 -12.79
CA SER A 106 13.57 5.08 -12.58
C SER A 106 13.75 5.94 -13.83
N GLY A 107 14.74 5.63 -14.67
CA GLY A 107 15.00 6.34 -15.91
C GLY A 107 13.79 6.40 -16.85
N ARG A 108 12.92 5.40 -16.84
CA ARG A 108 11.70 5.38 -17.68
C ARG A 108 10.73 6.51 -17.36
N TRP A 109 10.64 6.93 -16.09
CA TRP A 109 9.57 7.83 -15.64
C TRP A 109 10.09 9.12 -14.99
N ARG A 110 11.39 9.22 -14.68
CA ARG A 110 11.97 10.36 -13.94
C ARG A 110 11.61 11.71 -14.57
N ALA A 111 11.75 11.85 -15.88
CA ALA A 111 11.42 13.10 -16.56
C ALA A 111 9.94 13.47 -16.34
N TYR A 112 9.04 12.52 -16.48
CA TYR A 112 7.62 12.73 -16.25
C TYR A 112 7.30 13.04 -14.79
N VAL A 113 7.90 12.32 -13.84
CA VAL A 113 7.72 12.59 -12.40
C VAL A 113 8.13 14.02 -12.08
N ASN A 114 9.30 14.45 -12.54
CA ASN A 114 9.83 15.79 -12.32
C ASN A 114 8.93 16.87 -12.93
N GLU A 115 8.42 16.66 -14.14
CA GLU A 115 7.47 17.55 -14.79
C GLU A 115 6.19 17.73 -13.96
N GLN A 116 5.57 16.62 -13.56
CA GLN A 116 4.32 16.65 -12.79
C GLN A 116 4.52 17.30 -11.42
N PHE A 117 5.63 17.01 -10.74
CA PHE A 117 5.93 17.59 -9.43
C PHE A 117 6.21 19.08 -9.53
N LYS A 118 6.99 19.50 -10.52
CA LYS A 118 7.22 20.93 -10.79
C LYS A 118 5.90 21.66 -11.07
N ALA A 119 5.01 21.08 -11.86
CA ALA A 119 3.70 21.68 -12.16
C ALA A 119 2.81 21.83 -10.91
N LEU A 120 2.95 20.95 -9.93
CA LEU A 120 2.21 20.98 -8.66
C LEU A 120 2.94 21.71 -7.52
N GLY A 121 4.14 22.27 -7.76
CA GLY A 121 4.97 22.91 -6.75
C GLY A 121 5.51 21.93 -5.69
N VAL A 122 5.59 20.64 -6.02
CA VAL A 122 6.18 19.60 -5.17
C VAL A 122 7.68 19.52 -5.46
N PRO A 123 8.56 19.45 -4.43
CA PRO A 123 10.00 19.28 -4.63
C PRO A 123 10.30 18.05 -5.47
N ILE A 124 11.13 18.22 -6.50
CA ILE A 124 11.50 17.13 -7.43
C ILE A 124 12.27 16.00 -6.74
N GLU A 125 12.91 16.30 -5.61
CA GLU A 125 13.61 15.31 -4.78
C GLU A 125 12.68 14.21 -4.25
N ILE A 126 11.38 14.51 -4.13
CA ILE A 126 10.38 13.51 -3.72
C ILE A 126 10.23 12.41 -4.78
N ALA A 127 10.77 12.59 -6.00
CA ALA A 127 10.94 11.54 -6.97
C ALA A 127 11.82 10.35 -6.48
N ALA A 128 12.58 10.53 -5.40
CA ALA A 128 13.29 9.43 -4.75
C ALA A 128 12.38 8.50 -3.91
N LEU A 129 11.13 8.91 -3.62
CA LEU A 129 10.23 8.15 -2.75
C LEU A 129 9.84 6.76 -3.30
N PRO A 130 9.60 6.56 -4.61
CA PRO A 130 9.35 5.23 -5.16
C PRO A 130 10.48 4.21 -4.94
N HIS A 131 11.71 4.63 -4.68
CA HIS A 131 12.77 3.71 -4.28
C HIS A 131 12.47 3.06 -2.92
N VAL A 132 11.85 3.81 -2.00
CA VAL A 132 11.43 3.31 -0.68
C VAL A 132 10.17 2.46 -0.79
N GLU A 133 9.23 2.85 -1.66
CA GLU A 133 7.91 2.23 -1.77
C GLU A 133 7.93 0.93 -2.57
N SER A 134 8.62 0.91 -3.72
CA SER A 134 8.53 -0.20 -4.67
C SER A 134 9.82 -0.49 -5.45
N SER A 135 10.90 0.23 -5.18
CA SER A 135 12.07 0.24 -6.07
C SER A 135 11.68 0.55 -7.53
N TYR A 136 10.74 1.48 -7.74
CA TYR A 136 10.19 1.83 -9.05
C TYR A 136 9.58 0.66 -9.84
N ASP A 137 9.13 -0.40 -9.18
CA ASP A 137 8.45 -1.51 -9.83
C ASP A 137 6.95 -1.25 -9.96
N PRO A 138 6.40 -1.07 -11.19
CA PRO A 138 4.97 -0.83 -11.38
C PRO A 138 4.10 -2.06 -11.08
N ALA A 139 4.69 -3.25 -11.01
CA ALA A 139 4.01 -4.48 -10.66
C ALA A 139 4.01 -4.77 -9.15
N ALA A 140 4.74 -3.98 -8.37
CA ALA A 140 4.85 -4.17 -6.92
C ALA A 140 3.47 -4.15 -6.24
N ARG A 141 3.24 -5.14 -5.38
CA ARG A 141 2.03 -5.25 -4.57
C ARG A 141 2.40 -5.64 -3.14
N SER A 142 1.87 -4.90 -2.17
CA SER A 142 2.04 -5.25 -0.77
C SER A 142 0.97 -6.25 -0.31
N HIS A 143 1.22 -6.94 0.79
CA HIS A 143 0.26 -7.86 1.40
C HIS A 143 -0.99 -7.15 1.95
N VAL A 144 -0.93 -5.84 2.21
CA VAL A 144 -2.07 -5.02 2.61
C VAL A 144 -2.81 -4.39 1.41
N GLY A 145 -2.42 -4.76 0.18
CA GLY A 145 -3.10 -4.34 -1.05
C GLY A 145 -2.68 -2.98 -1.61
N ALA A 146 -1.58 -2.39 -1.14
CA ALA A 146 -0.95 -1.26 -1.83
C ALA A 146 -0.34 -1.72 -3.16
N SER A 147 -0.31 -0.85 -4.18
CA SER A 147 0.05 -1.24 -5.55
C SER A 147 0.73 -0.13 -6.34
N GLY A 148 1.59 -0.54 -7.29
CA GLY A 148 2.28 0.32 -8.24
C GLY A 148 3.52 1.00 -7.67
N ILE A 149 4.17 1.85 -8.46
CA ILE A 149 5.43 2.49 -8.07
C ILE A 149 5.29 3.37 -6.82
N TRP A 150 4.10 3.93 -6.56
CA TRP A 150 3.78 4.82 -5.46
C TRP A 150 3.09 4.12 -4.28
N GLN A 151 2.84 2.82 -4.36
CA GLN A 151 2.22 1.99 -3.30
C GLN A 151 0.95 2.59 -2.70
N PHE A 152 0.09 3.14 -3.54
CA PHE A 152 -1.23 3.59 -3.07
C PHE A 152 -2.05 2.42 -2.54
N THR A 153 -2.65 2.59 -1.36
CA THR A 153 -3.74 1.72 -0.93
C THR A 153 -4.95 1.93 -1.85
N ARG A 154 -5.87 0.96 -1.90
CA ARG A 154 -7.07 1.08 -2.75
C ARG A 154 -7.93 2.30 -2.39
N SER A 155 -8.11 2.55 -1.13
CA SER A 155 -8.92 3.66 -0.62
C SER A 155 -8.27 5.03 -0.88
N THR A 156 -6.98 5.18 -0.58
CA THR A 156 -6.26 6.42 -0.90
C THR A 156 -6.23 6.66 -2.42
N GLY A 157 -5.98 5.61 -3.20
CA GLY A 157 -5.97 5.71 -4.67
C GLY A 157 -7.29 6.21 -5.24
N ARG A 158 -8.43 5.73 -4.77
CA ARG A 158 -9.77 6.15 -5.24
C ARG A 158 -10.06 7.63 -5.09
N ARG A 159 -9.33 8.34 -4.25
CA ARG A 159 -9.46 9.79 -4.08
C ARG A 159 -8.94 10.57 -5.29
N PHE A 160 -7.98 10.01 -6.03
CA PHE A 160 -7.21 10.72 -7.04
C PHE A 160 -7.27 10.04 -8.42
N MET A 161 -7.70 8.77 -8.48
CA MET A 161 -7.65 7.97 -9.70
C MET A 161 -8.72 6.88 -9.70
N GLN A 162 -8.97 6.27 -10.85
CA GLN A 162 -9.89 5.16 -10.98
C GLN A 162 -9.26 3.88 -10.39
N VAL A 163 -9.97 3.26 -9.43
CA VAL A 163 -9.54 2.01 -8.79
C VAL A 163 -10.74 1.10 -8.61
N ASP A 164 -10.99 0.25 -9.59
CA ASP A 164 -12.06 -0.74 -9.58
C ASP A 164 -11.60 -2.10 -10.13
N HIS A 165 -12.53 -2.96 -10.57
CA HIS A 165 -12.23 -4.26 -11.12
C HIS A 165 -11.96 -4.26 -12.63
N VAL A 166 -12.13 -3.13 -13.29
CA VAL A 166 -11.88 -2.91 -14.71
C VAL A 166 -10.58 -2.16 -14.93
N VAL A 167 -10.41 -1.07 -14.17
CA VAL A 167 -9.23 -0.21 -14.19
C VAL A 167 -8.70 -0.01 -12.78
N ASP A 168 -7.41 -0.19 -12.60
CA ASP A 168 -6.69 0.13 -11.38
C ASP A 168 -5.47 0.99 -11.74
N GLU A 169 -5.68 2.30 -11.79
CA GLU A 169 -4.68 3.28 -12.20
C GLU A 169 -3.50 3.40 -11.22
N ARG A 170 -3.57 2.76 -10.04
CA ARG A 170 -2.41 2.66 -9.13
C ARG A 170 -1.24 1.94 -9.79
N ASN A 171 -1.52 1.07 -10.76
CA ASN A 171 -0.51 0.34 -11.53
C ASN A 171 -0.05 1.11 -12.79
N ASP A 172 -0.74 2.19 -13.16
CA ASP A 172 -0.28 3.10 -14.21
C ASP A 172 0.68 4.13 -13.64
N PRO A 173 1.99 4.07 -13.96
CA PRO A 173 2.98 5.00 -13.40
C PRO A 173 2.66 6.47 -13.66
N PHE A 174 1.99 6.78 -14.76
CA PHE A 174 1.63 8.15 -15.14
C PHE A 174 0.47 8.69 -14.28
N ALA A 175 -0.63 7.95 -14.19
CA ALA A 175 -1.76 8.32 -13.36
C ALA A 175 -1.37 8.35 -11.87
N ALA A 176 -0.65 7.32 -11.40
CA ALA A 176 -0.19 7.24 -10.03
C ALA A 176 0.79 8.37 -9.65
N THR A 177 1.63 8.84 -10.59
CA THR A 177 2.53 9.98 -10.35
C THR A 177 1.76 11.28 -10.15
N ARG A 178 0.76 11.56 -11.00
CA ARG A 178 -0.11 12.74 -10.80
C ARG A 178 -0.80 12.69 -9.44
N ALA A 179 -1.36 11.53 -9.10
CA ALA A 179 -2.01 11.31 -7.81
C ALA A 179 -1.05 11.50 -6.62
N ALA A 180 0.20 11.02 -6.73
CA ALA A 180 1.22 11.19 -5.70
C ALA A 180 1.58 12.66 -5.51
N GLY A 181 1.78 13.40 -6.59
CA GLY A 181 2.03 14.85 -6.54
C GLY A 181 0.87 15.59 -5.86
N GLN A 182 -0.39 15.28 -6.24
CA GLN A 182 -1.58 15.87 -5.62
C GLN A 182 -1.68 15.53 -4.13
N LEU A 183 -1.46 14.28 -3.74
CA LEU A 183 -1.46 13.87 -2.33
C LEU A 183 -0.37 14.57 -1.53
N MET A 184 0.84 14.71 -2.10
CA MET A 184 1.96 15.41 -1.44
C MET A 184 1.66 16.89 -1.26
N ALA A 185 1.18 17.59 -2.29
CA ALA A 185 0.78 18.98 -2.23
C ALA A 185 -0.35 19.18 -1.18
N TYR A 186 -1.34 18.30 -1.17
CA TYR A 186 -2.42 18.34 -0.18
C TYR A 186 -1.90 18.09 1.25
N ASN A 187 -1.04 17.10 1.46
CA ASN A 187 -0.43 16.87 2.76
C ASN A 187 0.36 18.10 3.22
N TYR A 188 1.16 18.69 2.33
CA TYR A 188 1.94 19.89 2.63
C TYR A 188 1.05 21.07 3.03
N SER A 189 -0.03 21.33 2.32
CA SER A 189 -0.96 22.42 2.64
C SER A 189 -1.58 22.32 4.04
N LEU A 190 -1.64 21.11 4.61
CA LEU A 190 -2.23 20.85 5.92
C LEU A 190 -1.21 20.60 7.03
N THR A 191 0.06 20.41 6.68
CA THR A 191 1.15 20.19 7.66
C THR A 191 2.16 21.32 7.70
N GLY A 192 2.20 22.19 6.69
CA GLY A 192 3.09 23.33 6.60
C GLY A 192 4.56 23.00 6.32
N ASN A 193 4.96 21.73 6.39
CA ASN A 193 6.35 21.33 6.15
C ASN A 193 6.47 19.94 5.49
N TRP A 194 7.54 19.76 4.71
CA TRP A 194 7.76 18.53 3.94
C TRP A 194 8.06 17.29 4.78
N PRO A 195 8.84 17.35 5.89
CA PRO A 195 9.02 16.19 6.76
C PRO A 195 7.71 15.57 7.23
N MET A 196 6.74 16.42 7.63
CA MET A 196 5.42 15.98 8.05
C MET A 196 4.55 15.54 6.88
N ALA A 197 4.60 16.23 5.73
CA ALA A 197 3.85 15.87 4.53
C ALA A 197 4.25 14.48 4.01
N ILE A 198 5.55 14.19 3.96
CA ILE A 198 6.10 12.89 3.55
C ILE A 198 5.78 11.83 4.60
N THR A 199 5.90 12.15 5.90
CA THR A 199 5.48 11.23 6.96
C THR A 199 3.98 10.91 6.87
N ALA A 200 3.15 11.89 6.51
CA ALA A 200 1.71 11.72 6.32
C ALA A 200 1.37 10.81 5.12
N TYR A 201 2.23 10.74 4.12
CA TYR A 201 2.05 9.82 3.00
C TYR A 201 1.98 8.36 3.46
N ASN A 202 2.86 7.96 4.37
CA ASN A 202 2.90 6.60 4.93
C ASN A 202 1.96 6.41 6.13
N HIS A 203 1.99 7.36 7.09
CA HIS A 203 1.27 7.22 8.36
C HIS A 203 -0.20 7.65 8.29
N GLY A 204 -0.57 8.34 7.22
CA GLY A 204 -1.87 9.00 7.10
C GLY A 204 -1.87 10.39 7.77
N LEU A 205 -2.48 11.34 7.07
CA LEU A 205 -2.52 12.76 7.45
C LEU A 205 -3.16 12.99 8.83
N ALA A 206 -4.24 12.27 9.14
CA ALA A 206 -4.91 12.40 10.44
C ALA A 206 -3.99 12.00 11.60
N GLY A 207 -3.19 10.93 11.42
CA GLY A 207 -2.21 10.48 12.41
C GLY A 207 -1.13 11.50 12.66
N VAL A 208 -0.59 12.09 11.60
CA VAL A 208 0.45 13.14 11.68
C VAL A 208 -0.12 14.39 12.34
N ARG A 209 -1.28 14.87 11.94
CA ARG A 209 -1.91 16.04 12.59
C ARG A 209 -2.21 15.84 14.07
N ARG A 210 -2.58 14.61 14.49
CA ARG A 210 -2.68 14.31 15.93
C ARG A 210 -1.34 14.42 16.65
N ALA A 211 -0.25 14.03 16.00
CA ALA A 211 1.09 14.15 16.57
C ALA A 211 1.51 15.63 16.67
N MET A 212 1.30 16.41 15.62
CA MET A 212 1.56 17.85 15.59
C MET A 212 0.76 18.60 16.67
N GLY A 213 -0.53 18.32 16.81
CA GLY A 213 -1.36 18.94 17.86
C GLY A 213 -0.93 18.62 19.30
N ARG A 214 -0.06 17.63 19.51
CA ARG A 214 0.51 17.28 20.84
C ARG A 214 1.91 17.83 21.08
N HIS A 215 2.67 18.05 20.02
CA HIS A 215 4.09 18.41 20.08
C HIS A 215 4.40 19.78 19.47
N GLY A 216 3.46 20.37 18.70
CA GLY A 216 3.65 21.58 17.94
C GLY A 216 3.83 21.32 16.44
N ASP A 217 3.54 22.33 15.62
CA ASP A 217 3.52 22.19 14.16
C ASP A 217 4.92 22.01 13.56
N ASP A 218 5.95 22.57 14.19
CA ASP A 218 7.34 22.48 13.73
C ASP A 218 8.18 21.41 14.45
N ALA A 219 7.55 20.52 15.22
CA ALA A 219 8.23 19.60 16.11
C ALA A 219 8.57 18.23 15.47
N TYR A 220 8.98 18.16 14.18
CA TYR A 220 9.26 16.86 13.53
C TYR A 220 10.21 15.97 14.34
N VAL A 221 11.35 16.52 14.80
CA VAL A 221 12.35 15.75 15.56
C VAL A 221 11.79 15.32 16.92
N ASP A 222 11.01 16.19 17.57
CA ASP A 222 10.37 15.84 18.84
C ASP A 222 9.31 14.75 18.64
N ILE A 223 8.48 14.85 17.60
CA ILE A 223 7.52 13.81 17.22
C ILE A 223 8.22 12.49 16.91
N LEU A 224 9.29 12.52 16.12
CA LEU A 224 10.11 11.36 15.79
C LEU A 224 10.60 10.64 17.05
N ARG A 225 11.10 11.39 18.04
CA ARG A 225 11.70 10.87 19.26
C ARG A 225 10.67 10.49 20.33
N ASN A 226 9.65 11.29 20.52
CA ASN A 226 8.83 11.28 21.75
C ASN A 226 7.37 10.91 21.51
N TYR A 227 6.83 11.05 20.29
CA TYR A 227 5.43 10.69 20.04
C TYR A 227 5.20 9.18 20.16
N LYS A 228 4.24 8.82 21.04
CA LYS A 228 3.84 7.44 21.34
C LYS A 228 2.43 7.12 20.81
N GLY A 229 2.18 7.42 19.54
CA GLY A 229 0.94 6.98 18.89
C GLY A 229 0.93 5.46 18.70
N ARG A 230 -0.21 4.81 18.95
CA ARG A 230 -0.33 3.34 18.84
C ARG A 230 0.10 2.81 17.47
N THR A 231 -0.24 3.51 16.39
CA THR A 231 0.10 3.16 15.01
C THR A 231 1.39 3.82 14.51
N PHE A 232 2.00 4.73 15.31
CA PHE A 232 3.25 5.41 14.95
C PHE A 232 4.45 4.54 15.34
N GLY A 233 4.56 3.37 14.71
CA GLY A 233 5.61 2.39 14.92
C GLY A 233 6.93 2.72 14.21
N PHE A 234 7.79 1.73 14.07
CA PHE A 234 9.12 1.89 13.46
C PHE A 234 9.02 2.40 12.01
N ALA A 235 8.14 1.83 11.19
CA ALA A 235 7.99 2.20 9.78
C ALA A 235 7.60 3.68 9.63
N SER A 236 6.53 4.12 10.27
CA SER A 236 6.07 5.52 10.17
C SER A 236 7.08 6.51 10.74
N ARG A 237 7.75 6.16 11.84
CA ARG A 237 8.77 6.99 12.46
C ARG A 237 9.99 7.19 11.56
N ASN A 238 10.41 6.17 10.86
CA ASN A 238 11.63 6.21 10.04
C ASN A 238 11.35 6.43 8.56
N PHE A 239 10.11 6.68 8.15
CA PHE A 239 9.74 6.81 6.75
C PHE A 239 10.44 7.99 6.06
N TYR A 240 10.39 9.18 6.67
CA TYR A 240 11.10 10.34 6.15
C TYR A 240 12.62 10.14 6.17
N VAL A 241 13.17 9.47 7.19
CA VAL A 241 14.59 9.13 7.25
C VAL A 241 14.98 8.16 6.12
N ALA A 242 14.13 7.17 5.84
CA ALA A 242 14.34 6.25 4.71
C ALA A 242 14.29 6.99 3.37
N PHE A 243 13.35 7.94 3.22
CA PHE A 243 13.29 8.81 2.05
C PHE A 243 14.58 9.64 1.88
N LEU A 244 15.09 10.27 2.95
CA LEU A 244 16.34 11.04 2.90
C LEU A 244 17.53 10.16 2.48
N ALA A 245 17.60 8.94 3.00
CA ALA A 245 18.64 7.98 2.60
C ALA A 245 18.50 7.56 1.14
N ALA A 246 17.28 7.33 0.65
CA ALA A 246 17.03 7.01 -0.75
C ALA A 246 17.37 8.20 -1.67
N LYS A 247 16.99 9.43 -1.27
CA LYS A 247 17.37 10.66 -1.97
C LYS A 247 18.88 10.80 -2.10
N GLU A 248 19.62 10.61 -1.00
CA GLU A 248 21.08 10.69 -1.00
C GLU A 248 21.73 9.72 -1.99
N VAL A 249 21.26 8.46 -1.97
CA VAL A 249 21.80 7.44 -2.89
C VAL A 249 21.39 7.72 -4.34
N ASP A 250 20.16 8.19 -4.57
CA ASP A 250 19.64 8.53 -5.89
C ASP A 250 20.41 9.71 -6.52
N GLN A 251 20.67 10.76 -5.74
CA GLN A 251 21.42 11.94 -6.19
C GLN A 251 22.90 11.64 -6.42
N ASN A 252 23.46 10.64 -5.76
CA ASN A 252 24.87 10.24 -5.87
C ASN A 252 25.00 8.81 -6.42
N ALA A 253 24.11 8.41 -7.34
CA ALA A 253 23.99 7.04 -7.81
C ALA A 253 25.30 6.47 -8.37
N GLU A 254 26.07 7.24 -9.16
CA GLU A 254 27.34 6.82 -9.71
C GLU A 254 28.40 6.51 -8.64
N ARG A 255 28.37 7.25 -7.51
CA ARG A 255 29.26 6.99 -6.37
C ARG A 255 28.97 5.64 -5.70
N TYR A 256 27.69 5.29 -5.60
CA TYR A 256 27.25 4.07 -4.89
C TYR A 256 27.14 2.86 -5.81
N PHE A 257 26.88 3.09 -7.09
CA PHE A 257 26.66 2.07 -8.11
C PHE A 257 27.41 2.45 -9.42
N PRO A 258 28.74 2.35 -9.43
CA PRO A 258 29.53 2.71 -10.62
C PRO A 258 29.06 1.97 -11.87
N GLY A 259 28.98 2.69 -12.99
CA GLY A 259 28.54 2.14 -14.27
C GLY A 259 27.06 1.83 -14.35
N LEU A 260 26.21 2.47 -13.52
CA LEU A 260 24.76 2.33 -13.56
C LEU A 260 24.20 2.76 -14.92
N GLN A 261 23.31 1.94 -15.48
CA GLN A 261 22.65 2.24 -16.74
C GLN A 261 21.17 2.48 -16.51
N TYR A 262 20.72 3.71 -16.70
CA TYR A 262 19.29 4.04 -16.60
C TYR A 262 18.52 3.55 -17.83
N GLU A 263 17.35 2.98 -17.60
CA GLU A 263 16.44 2.63 -18.67
C GLU A 263 15.92 3.90 -19.37
N ALA A 264 15.95 3.90 -20.70
CA ALA A 264 15.52 5.05 -21.48
C ALA A 264 14.00 5.26 -21.37
N PRO A 265 13.54 6.52 -21.33
CA PRO A 265 12.12 6.83 -21.44
C PRO A 265 11.53 6.26 -22.74
N ILE A 266 10.29 5.78 -22.66
CA ILE A 266 9.56 5.30 -23.82
C ILE A 266 8.77 6.47 -24.43
N ASP A 267 8.99 6.72 -25.71
CA ASP A 267 8.18 7.70 -26.44
C ASP A 267 6.80 7.10 -26.77
N TYR A 268 5.81 7.51 -25.99
CA TYR A 268 4.45 7.03 -26.08
C TYR A 268 3.58 7.89 -27.02
N ALA A 269 2.83 7.22 -27.90
CA ALA A 269 1.56 7.76 -28.40
C ALA A 269 0.50 7.56 -27.30
N VAL A 270 -0.28 8.60 -27.02
CA VAL A 270 -1.35 8.58 -26.03
C VAL A 270 -2.63 9.12 -26.68
N ALA A 271 -3.72 8.39 -26.53
CA ALA A 271 -5.04 8.83 -26.99
C ALA A 271 -6.15 8.21 -26.13
N GLU A 272 -7.25 8.93 -25.99
CA GLU A 272 -8.43 8.44 -25.28
C GLU A 272 -9.28 7.55 -26.21
N LEU A 273 -9.76 6.43 -25.66
CA LEU A 273 -10.68 5.55 -26.40
C LEU A 273 -12.03 6.23 -26.62
N PRO A 274 -12.54 6.28 -27.85
CA PRO A 274 -13.82 6.95 -28.20
C PRO A 274 -15.04 6.15 -27.74
N ALA A 275 -14.87 4.85 -27.45
CA ALA A 275 -15.93 3.91 -27.09
C ALA A 275 -15.41 2.81 -26.19
N TYR A 276 -16.28 1.93 -25.70
CA TYR A 276 -15.90 0.67 -25.07
C TYR A 276 -15.46 -0.33 -26.14
N VAL A 277 -14.26 -0.90 -26.03
CA VAL A 277 -13.67 -1.78 -27.05
C VAL A 277 -13.15 -3.07 -26.43
N PRO A 278 -13.50 -4.27 -26.96
CA PRO A 278 -12.86 -5.52 -26.55
C PRO A 278 -11.36 -5.47 -26.80
N ALA A 279 -10.55 -5.96 -25.84
CA ALA A 279 -9.09 -5.94 -25.97
C ALA A 279 -8.56 -6.71 -27.19
N ALA A 280 -9.23 -7.80 -27.58
CA ALA A 280 -8.87 -8.59 -28.75
C ALA A 280 -9.10 -7.81 -30.06
N GLU A 281 -10.24 -7.11 -30.18
CA GLU A 281 -10.55 -6.30 -31.35
C GLU A 281 -9.65 -5.06 -31.46
N LEU A 282 -9.37 -4.42 -30.31
CA LEU A 282 -8.40 -3.32 -30.27
C LEU A 282 -7.00 -3.79 -30.70
N SER A 283 -6.55 -4.94 -30.20
CA SER A 283 -5.30 -5.58 -30.61
C SER A 283 -5.21 -5.78 -32.12
N LYS A 284 -6.28 -6.33 -32.70
CA LYS A 284 -6.38 -6.57 -34.15
C LYS A 284 -6.37 -5.27 -34.96
N SER A 285 -7.17 -4.29 -34.57
CA SER A 285 -7.28 -3.01 -35.27
C SER A 285 -6.01 -2.18 -35.21
N LEU A 286 -5.24 -2.27 -34.16
CA LEU A 286 -3.96 -1.55 -33.99
C LEU A 286 -2.76 -2.32 -34.58
N GLY A 287 -2.92 -3.57 -35.00
CA GLY A 287 -1.80 -4.43 -35.42
C GLY A 287 -0.82 -4.78 -34.28
N VAL A 288 -1.23 -4.59 -33.02
CA VAL A 288 -0.37 -4.76 -31.83
C VAL A 288 -0.88 -5.91 -30.98
N SER A 289 0.00 -6.84 -30.56
CA SER A 289 -0.43 -7.98 -29.75
C SER A 289 -1.06 -7.58 -28.43
N THR A 290 -2.02 -8.38 -27.94
CA THR A 290 -2.64 -8.19 -26.61
C THR A 290 -1.61 -8.16 -25.49
N ALA A 291 -0.53 -8.95 -25.58
CA ALA A 291 0.56 -8.93 -24.63
C ALA A 291 1.27 -7.57 -24.60
N ARG A 292 1.48 -6.97 -25.76
CA ARG A 292 2.09 -5.65 -25.88
C ARG A 292 1.17 -4.55 -25.38
N LEU A 293 -0.13 -4.62 -25.70
CA LEU A 293 -1.14 -3.72 -25.11
C LEU A 293 -1.11 -3.77 -23.59
N LYS A 294 -1.10 -4.98 -23.02
CA LYS A 294 -1.06 -5.20 -21.57
C LYS A 294 0.22 -4.63 -20.94
N GLN A 295 1.36 -4.81 -21.58
CA GLN A 295 2.67 -4.34 -21.09
C GLN A 295 2.70 -2.82 -20.89
N HIS A 296 1.98 -2.05 -21.73
CA HIS A 296 2.00 -0.59 -21.69
C HIS A 296 0.74 0.04 -21.07
N ASN A 297 -0.25 -0.77 -20.69
CA ASN A 297 -1.50 -0.32 -20.07
C ASN A 297 -1.75 -1.09 -18.76
N LEU A 298 -0.82 -0.94 -17.81
CA LEU A 298 -0.79 -1.70 -16.56
C LEU A 298 -1.99 -1.44 -15.63
N GLY A 299 -2.70 -0.32 -15.85
CA GLY A 299 -3.95 -0.01 -15.15
C GLY A 299 -5.10 -0.96 -15.51
N LEU A 300 -5.11 -1.54 -16.73
CA LEU A 300 -6.17 -2.46 -17.15
C LEU A 300 -6.10 -3.80 -16.41
N GLN A 301 -7.23 -4.20 -15.82
CA GLN A 301 -7.28 -5.38 -14.97
C GLN A 301 -7.49 -6.68 -15.75
N ALA A 302 -7.35 -7.81 -15.05
CA ALA A 302 -7.48 -9.15 -15.64
C ALA A 302 -8.83 -9.35 -16.36
N THR A 303 -9.89 -8.70 -15.92
CA THR A 303 -11.24 -8.76 -16.51
C THR A 303 -11.27 -8.29 -17.97
N ILE A 304 -10.43 -7.33 -18.33
CA ILE A 304 -10.24 -6.86 -19.71
C ILE A 304 -9.58 -7.94 -20.56
N TRP A 305 -8.48 -8.48 -20.07
CA TRP A 305 -7.66 -9.46 -20.80
C TRP A 305 -8.33 -10.84 -20.95
N GLN A 306 -9.33 -11.12 -20.10
CA GLN A 306 -10.16 -12.33 -20.11
C GLN A 306 -11.46 -12.14 -20.91
N GLY A 307 -11.70 -10.95 -21.48
CA GLY A 307 -12.90 -10.63 -22.27
C GLY A 307 -14.18 -10.42 -21.44
N SER A 308 -14.08 -10.41 -20.10
CA SER A 308 -15.24 -10.19 -19.21
C SER A 308 -15.71 -8.73 -19.19
N LYS A 309 -14.84 -7.83 -19.58
CA LYS A 309 -15.09 -6.39 -19.71
C LYS A 309 -14.40 -5.83 -20.94
N HIS A 310 -14.95 -4.76 -21.47
CA HIS A 310 -14.32 -3.97 -22.51
C HIS A 310 -13.39 -2.92 -21.91
N ILE A 311 -12.34 -2.52 -22.64
CA ILE A 311 -11.54 -1.36 -22.29
C ILE A 311 -12.48 -0.15 -22.30
N PRO A 312 -12.52 0.67 -21.22
CA PRO A 312 -13.52 1.72 -21.09
C PRO A 312 -13.35 2.85 -22.09
N LYS A 313 -14.47 3.45 -22.50
CA LYS A 313 -14.50 4.76 -23.14
C LYS A 313 -13.78 5.78 -22.27
N GLY A 314 -12.96 6.65 -22.85
CA GLY A 314 -12.19 7.67 -22.14
C GLY A 314 -10.92 7.14 -21.48
N TYR A 315 -10.61 5.84 -21.58
CA TYR A 315 -9.34 5.32 -21.11
C TYR A 315 -8.17 5.88 -21.92
N SER A 316 -7.17 6.46 -21.25
CA SER A 316 -5.93 6.96 -21.87
C SER A 316 -5.03 5.80 -22.28
N LEU A 317 -5.23 5.30 -23.50
CA LEU A 317 -4.43 4.23 -24.09
C LEU A 317 -3.02 4.72 -24.38
N ARG A 318 -2.00 3.93 -24.03
CA ARG A 318 -0.60 4.21 -24.32
C ARG A 318 0.04 3.08 -25.09
N LEU A 319 0.76 3.45 -26.13
CA LEU A 319 1.62 2.53 -26.89
C LEU A 319 2.90 3.25 -27.31
N PRO A 320 4.05 2.57 -27.32
CA PRO A 320 5.25 3.14 -27.92
C PRO A 320 4.99 3.54 -29.38
N LYS A 321 5.37 4.75 -29.78
CA LYS A 321 5.18 5.23 -31.17
C LYS A 321 5.77 4.27 -32.20
N ARG A 322 6.90 3.65 -31.87
CA ARG A 322 7.59 2.66 -32.73
C ARG A 322 6.79 1.38 -32.99
N ASP A 323 5.75 1.11 -32.22
CA ASP A 323 4.87 -0.06 -32.37
C ASP A 323 3.66 0.24 -33.29
N LEU A 324 3.56 1.44 -33.81
CA LEU A 324 2.42 1.93 -34.56
C LEU A 324 2.84 2.38 -35.99
N ASP A 325 2.14 1.90 -36.99
CA ASP A 325 2.37 2.29 -38.40
C ASP A 325 1.73 3.65 -38.73
N GLN A 326 0.75 4.10 -37.95
CA GLN A 326 0.02 5.36 -38.11
C GLN A 326 -0.19 6.04 -36.76
N PRO A 327 -0.52 7.34 -36.72
CA PRO A 327 -0.87 8.01 -35.47
C PRO A 327 -1.99 7.26 -34.72
N LEU A 328 -1.82 7.06 -33.41
CA LEU A 328 -2.78 6.32 -32.57
C LEU A 328 -4.21 6.90 -32.69
N THR A 329 -4.34 8.23 -32.79
CA THR A 329 -5.64 8.90 -32.95
C THR A 329 -6.32 8.52 -34.24
N ALA A 330 -5.59 8.36 -35.36
CA ALA A 330 -6.13 7.93 -36.63
C ALA A 330 -6.59 6.46 -36.58
N LEU A 331 -5.77 5.59 -35.98
CA LEU A 331 -6.13 4.18 -35.77
C LEU A 331 -7.38 4.03 -34.91
N LEU A 332 -7.52 4.82 -33.85
CA LEU A 332 -8.71 4.79 -32.98
C LEU A 332 -9.96 5.36 -33.69
N ALA A 333 -9.81 6.33 -34.58
CA ALA A 333 -10.91 6.86 -35.36
C ALA A 333 -11.41 5.87 -36.45
N SER A 334 -10.56 4.95 -36.88
CA SER A 334 -10.89 3.91 -37.88
C SER A 334 -11.40 2.59 -37.28
N LEU A 335 -11.65 2.54 -35.95
CA LEU A 335 -12.19 1.34 -35.31
C LEU A 335 -13.52 0.93 -35.95
N PRO A 336 -13.72 -0.38 -36.29
CA PRO A 336 -14.97 -0.87 -36.85
C PRO A 336 -16.17 -0.61 -35.94
N ALA A 337 -17.29 -0.21 -36.49
CA ALA A 337 -18.50 0.11 -35.73
C ALA A 337 -19.03 -1.11 -34.92
N ASP A 338 -18.88 -2.31 -35.44
CA ASP A 338 -19.27 -3.58 -34.83
C ASP A 338 -18.34 -3.99 -33.66
N SER A 339 -17.17 -3.39 -33.56
CA SER A 339 -16.18 -3.59 -32.49
C SER A 339 -16.24 -2.51 -31.43
N THR A 340 -17.12 -1.53 -31.54
CA THR A 340 -17.25 -0.39 -30.61
C THR A 340 -18.62 -0.39 -29.94
N PHE A 341 -18.63 -0.16 -28.62
CA PHE A 341 -19.85 -0.21 -27.82
C PHE A 341 -20.03 1.08 -27.03
N GLN A 342 -21.29 1.48 -26.84
CA GLN A 342 -21.64 2.68 -26.05
C GLN A 342 -21.71 2.40 -24.55
N LYS A 343 -21.82 1.13 -24.15
CA LYS A 343 -21.96 0.70 -22.76
C LYS A 343 -21.00 -0.45 -22.43
N GLN A 344 -20.59 -0.49 -21.18
CA GLN A 344 -19.81 -1.61 -20.65
C GLN A 344 -20.68 -2.87 -20.54
N LEU A 345 -20.05 -4.03 -20.65
CA LEU A 345 -20.69 -5.30 -20.30
C LEU A 345 -21.21 -5.24 -18.85
N PRO A 346 -22.48 -5.65 -18.61
CA PRO A 346 -23.07 -5.59 -17.27
C PRO A 346 -22.32 -6.47 -16.29
N ASP A 347 -22.38 -6.11 -15.00
CA ASP A 347 -21.93 -6.97 -13.93
C ASP A 347 -23.03 -8.00 -13.60
N LEU A 348 -22.66 -9.28 -13.62
CA LEU A 348 -23.49 -10.36 -13.12
C LEU A 348 -23.02 -10.72 -11.70
N PHE A 349 -23.96 -11.09 -10.83
CA PHE A 349 -23.66 -11.42 -9.46
C PHE A 349 -24.27 -12.76 -9.05
N HIS A 350 -23.49 -13.54 -8.29
CA HIS A 350 -23.98 -14.65 -7.48
C HIS A 350 -24.06 -14.22 -6.02
N THR A 351 -25.21 -14.45 -5.36
CA THR A 351 -25.32 -14.22 -3.92
C THR A 351 -24.94 -15.51 -3.20
N VAL A 352 -23.84 -15.47 -2.45
CA VAL A 352 -23.31 -16.63 -1.72
C VAL A 352 -24.34 -17.13 -0.71
N VAL A 353 -24.67 -18.40 -0.78
CA VAL A 353 -25.49 -19.08 0.22
C VAL A 353 -24.62 -19.93 1.16
N ARG A 354 -25.18 -20.36 2.29
CA ARG A 354 -24.45 -21.18 3.26
C ARG A 354 -24.02 -22.49 2.61
N GLY A 355 -22.72 -22.77 2.62
CA GLY A 355 -22.13 -23.97 2.01
C GLY A 355 -21.44 -23.70 0.65
N ASP A 356 -21.64 -22.54 0.03
CA ASP A 356 -20.94 -22.20 -1.20
C ASP A 356 -19.44 -22.07 -1.00
N THR A 357 -18.71 -22.53 -2.01
CA THR A 357 -17.28 -22.27 -2.17
C THR A 357 -17.03 -21.56 -3.50
N LEU A 358 -15.93 -20.80 -3.60
CA LEU A 358 -15.58 -20.16 -4.87
C LEU A 358 -15.35 -21.18 -6.00
N SER A 359 -14.92 -22.40 -5.68
CA SER A 359 -14.77 -23.47 -6.67
C SER A 359 -16.12 -23.88 -7.24
N GLN A 360 -17.12 -24.14 -6.38
CA GLN A 360 -18.47 -24.49 -6.82
C GLN A 360 -19.13 -23.35 -7.62
N ILE A 361 -18.94 -22.09 -7.18
CA ILE A 361 -19.42 -20.93 -7.93
C ILE A 361 -18.72 -20.84 -9.28
N ALA A 362 -17.40 -21.05 -9.33
CA ALA A 362 -16.65 -21.03 -10.58
C ALA A 362 -17.13 -22.11 -11.55
N ASP A 363 -17.34 -23.33 -11.07
CA ASP A 363 -17.86 -24.45 -11.85
C ASP A 363 -19.29 -24.18 -12.35
N ALA A 364 -20.19 -23.69 -11.47
CA ALA A 364 -21.58 -23.37 -11.81
C ALA A 364 -21.70 -22.32 -12.91
N TYR A 365 -20.76 -21.39 -12.99
CA TYR A 365 -20.75 -20.32 -13.98
C TYR A 365 -19.68 -20.50 -15.07
N ASN A 366 -19.16 -21.70 -15.23
CA ASN A 366 -18.15 -22.07 -16.23
C ASN A 366 -16.98 -21.06 -16.30
N THR A 367 -16.43 -20.75 -15.12
CA THR A 367 -15.31 -19.82 -14.97
C THR A 367 -14.24 -20.41 -14.05
N ARG A 368 -13.14 -19.68 -13.85
CA ARG A 368 -12.05 -20.10 -12.97
C ARG A 368 -12.12 -19.39 -11.63
N VAL A 369 -11.73 -20.08 -10.56
CA VAL A 369 -11.60 -19.48 -9.22
C VAL A 369 -10.70 -18.25 -9.26
N SER A 370 -9.58 -18.31 -10.00
CA SER A 370 -8.68 -17.16 -10.18
C SER A 370 -9.36 -15.94 -10.82
N THR A 371 -10.30 -16.17 -11.74
CA THR A 371 -11.12 -15.13 -12.36
C THR A 371 -12.05 -14.50 -11.33
N LEU A 372 -12.75 -15.30 -10.52
CA LEU A 372 -13.63 -14.80 -9.46
C LEU A 372 -12.83 -14.03 -8.40
N VAL A 373 -11.67 -14.52 -7.99
CA VAL A 373 -10.77 -13.86 -7.04
C VAL A 373 -10.35 -12.49 -7.59
N ALA A 374 -9.88 -12.42 -8.84
CA ALA A 374 -9.44 -11.18 -9.47
C ALA A 374 -10.60 -10.18 -9.64
N LEU A 375 -11.75 -10.66 -10.16
CA LEU A 375 -12.94 -9.84 -10.43
C LEU A 375 -13.53 -9.21 -9.17
N ASN A 376 -13.40 -9.91 -8.01
CA ASN A 376 -13.92 -9.47 -6.73
C ASN A 376 -12.85 -8.91 -5.79
N SER A 377 -11.60 -8.81 -6.24
CA SER A 377 -10.47 -8.35 -5.43
C SER A 377 -10.32 -9.11 -4.10
N LEU A 378 -10.56 -10.42 -4.13
CA LEU A 378 -10.47 -11.27 -2.95
C LEU A 378 -9.01 -11.54 -2.61
N THR A 379 -8.66 -11.49 -1.32
CA THR A 379 -7.30 -11.79 -0.83
C THR A 379 -7.04 -13.31 -0.71
N SER A 380 -8.10 -14.12 -0.74
CA SER A 380 -8.03 -15.57 -0.60
C SER A 380 -9.24 -16.23 -1.25
N SER A 381 -9.01 -17.39 -1.90
CA SER A 381 -10.07 -18.24 -2.46
C SER A 381 -10.98 -18.90 -1.40
N HIS A 382 -10.62 -18.82 -0.11
CA HIS A 382 -11.30 -19.55 0.95
C HIS A 382 -12.20 -18.70 1.86
N ARG A 383 -12.29 -17.37 1.61
CA ARG A 383 -13.03 -16.46 2.50
C ARG A 383 -14.17 -15.76 1.79
N ILE A 384 -15.26 -16.50 1.54
CA ILE A 384 -16.55 -15.91 1.16
C ILE A 384 -17.57 -16.15 2.29
N ARG A 385 -18.60 -15.29 2.38
CA ARG A 385 -19.62 -15.33 3.44
C ARG A 385 -21.00 -15.42 2.83
N ALA A 386 -21.90 -16.16 3.47
CA ALA A 386 -23.31 -16.16 3.08
C ALA A 386 -23.86 -14.72 3.03
N GLY A 387 -24.63 -14.41 1.99
CA GLY A 387 -25.12 -13.07 1.67
C GLY A 387 -24.15 -12.18 0.89
N GLN A 388 -22.88 -12.57 0.76
CA GLN A 388 -21.92 -11.84 -0.05
C GLN A 388 -22.26 -11.92 -1.54
N LYS A 389 -22.25 -10.78 -2.25
CA LYS A 389 -22.38 -10.77 -3.71
C LYS A 389 -21.04 -10.98 -4.37
N ILE A 390 -20.89 -12.06 -5.12
CA ILE A 390 -19.72 -12.36 -5.95
C ILE A 390 -20.02 -11.93 -7.39
N ARG A 391 -19.24 -10.99 -7.89
CA ARG A 391 -19.33 -10.55 -9.28
C ARG A 391 -18.83 -11.65 -10.20
N LEU A 392 -19.59 -11.93 -11.25
CA LEU A 392 -19.34 -12.97 -12.25
C LEU A 392 -18.81 -12.37 -13.56
N PRO A 393 -18.04 -13.12 -14.37
CA PRO A 393 -17.70 -12.71 -15.71
C PRO A 393 -18.96 -12.60 -16.60
N ALA A 394 -18.99 -11.61 -17.48
CA ALA A 394 -20.17 -11.36 -18.34
C ALA A 394 -20.35 -12.34 -19.50
N ALA A 395 -19.36 -13.16 -19.81
CA ALA A 395 -19.40 -14.12 -20.91
C ALA A 395 -19.18 -15.56 -20.38
N GLY A 396 -20.28 -16.25 -20.25
CA GLY A 396 -20.38 -17.71 -20.18
C GLY A 396 -21.75 -18.10 -20.76
N PRO A 397 -21.94 -19.30 -21.34
CA PRO A 397 -23.28 -19.75 -21.71
C PRO A 397 -24.18 -19.61 -20.49
N ALA A 398 -25.43 -19.14 -20.72
CA ALA A 398 -26.40 -19.00 -19.65
C ALA A 398 -26.46 -20.30 -18.84
N PRO A 399 -26.34 -20.26 -17.51
CA PRO A 399 -26.47 -21.47 -16.73
C PRO A 399 -27.86 -22.03 -16.95
N THR A 400 -27.93 -23.30 -17.36
CA THR A 400 -29.18 -24.06 -17.27
C THR A 400 -29.58 -23.99 -15.81
N VAL A 401 -30.67 -23.32 -15.51
CA VAL A 401 -31.22 -23.26 -14.15
C VAL A 401 -31.50 -24.69 -13.72
N ILE A 402 -30.56 -25.28 -13.01
CA ILE A 402 -30.85 -26.51 -12.28
C ILE A 402 -31.70 -26.04 -11.10
N ALA A 403 -33.01 -26.25 -11.23
CA ALA A 403 -33.94 -26.08 -10.11
C ALA A 403 -33.44 -26.98 -8.98
N VAL A 404 -32.87 -26.37 -7.95
CA VAL A 404 -32.51 -27.13 -6.74
C VAL A 404 -33.82 -27.56 -6.12
N ALA A 405 -34.08 -28.85 -6.21
CA ALA A 405 -35.19 -29.51 -5.53
C ALA A 405 -35.08 -29.20 -4.02
N LYS A 406 -36.21 -28.79 -3.45
CA LYS A 406 -36.41 -28.55 -2.01
C LYS A 406 -35.87 -29.76 -1.22
N PRO A 407 -35.06 -29.59 -0.17
CA PRO A 407 -34.57 -30.71 0.62
C PRO A 407 -35.73 -31.46 1.25
N ALA A 408 -35.78 -32.76 1.03
CA ALA A 408 -36.62 -33.68 1.79
C ALA A 408 -36.09 -33.79 3.22
N GLU A 409 -37.00 -33.87 4.19
CA GLU A 409 -36.70 -34.03 5.61
C GLU A 409 -35.86 -35.31 5.87
N PRO A 410 -34.97 -35.30 6.85
CA PRO A 410 -34.08 -36.42 7.12
C PRO A 410 -34.84 -37.54 7.83
N THR A 411 -34.91 -38.69 7.21
CA THR A 411 -35.20 -39.97 7.87
C THR A 411 -33.90 -40.46 8.53
N VAL A 412 -33.99 -40.69 9.82
CA VAL A 412 -32.95 -41.28 10.67
C VAL A 412 -32.78 -42.74 10.30
N THR A 413 -31.57 -43.21 9.96
CA THR A 413 -31.14 -44.60 10.17
C THR A 413 -29.61 -44.68 10.23
N GLU A 414 -29.17 -45.08 11.41
CA GLU A 414 -28.00 -45.90 11.79
C GLU A 414 -26.64 -45.75 11.10
N GLU A 415 -25.65 -45.51 11.97
CA GLU A 415 -24.22 -45.74 11.73
C GLU A 415 -23.90 -47.18 11.30
N PRO A 416 -22.78 -47.41 10.56
CA PRO A 416 -21.66 -48.00 11.26
C PRO A 416 -20.23 -47.51 10.87
N THR A 417 -19.43 -47.47 11.89
CA THR A 417 -18.06 -48.02 12.05
C THR A 417 -16.93 -47.52 11.14
N ILE A 418 -16.00 -46.91 11.82
CA ILE A 418 -14.63 -46.54 11.48
C ILE A 418 -13.83 -47.70 10.90
N VAL A 419 -13.15 -47.48 9.77
CA VAL A 419 -11.87 -48.14 9.46
C VAL A 419 -10.88 -47.10 8.96
N ALA A 420 -9.79 -46.99 9.67
CA ALA A 420 -8.60 -46.22 9.30
C ALA A 420 -7.86 -46.91 8.14
N ALA A 421 -7.42 -46.15 7.18
CA ALA A 421 -6.33 -46.54 6.30
C ALA A 421 -5.42 -45.37 6.03
N THR A 422 -4.19 -45.60 6.37
CA THR A 422 -2.97 -44.83 6.28
C THR A 422 -2.60 -44.39 4.87
N ALA A 423 -2.09 -43.16 4.82
CA ALA A 423 -1.01 -42.59 4.02
C ALA A 423 -0.58 -43.26 2.69
N VAL A 424 -0.47 -42.46 1.65
CA VAL A 424 0.80 -42.30 0.90
C VAL A 424 0.79 -40.88 0.31
N ALA A 425 1.90 -40.18 0.55
CA ALA A 425 2.24 -38.92 -0.08
C ALA A 425 2.71 -39.18 -1.52
N ASP A 426 2.38 -38.31 -2.42
CA ASP A 426 3.25 -38.02 -3.56
C ASP A 426 3.26 -36.54 -3.85
N GLU A 427 4.47 -36.03 -3.80
CA GLU A 427 4.90 -34.70 -4.17
C GLU A 427 4.73 -34.48 -5.68
N GLU A 428 4.21 -33.33 -6.06
CA GLU A 428 4.79 -32.56 -7.13
C GLU A 428 4.53 -31.07 -6.88
N ALA A 429 5.56 -30.46 -6.30
CA ALA A 429 5.67 -29.03 -6.09
C ALA A 429 5.98 -28.33 -7.40
N ALA A 430 5.01 -27.68 -8.00
CA ALA A 430 5.30 -26.57 -8.89
C ALA A 430 5.61 -25.36 -8.01
N ALA A 431 6.90 -25.08 -7.83
CA ALA A 431 7.44 -23.92 -7.14
C ALA A 431 7.03 -22.64 -7.88
N SER A 432 5.96 -22.02 -7.41
CA SER A 432 5.79 -20.57 -7.57
C SER A 432 6.52 -19.94 -6.41
N THR A 433 7.74 -19.47 -6.65
CA THR A 433 8.49 -18.60 -5.75
C THR A 433 7.73 -17.29 -5.59
N ALA A 434 6.79 -17.25 -4.67
CA ALA A 434 6.34 -16.00 -4.08
C ALA A 434 7.53 -15.44 -3.29
N ILE A 435 8.20 -14.47 -3.88
CA ILE A 435 9.21 -13.68 -3.19
C ILE A 435 8.44 -12.87 -2.13
N GLU A 436 8.59 -13.29 -0.88
CA GLU A 436 8.07 -12.58 0.28
C GLU A 436 8.93 -11.33 0.48
N GLU A 437 8.56 -10.27 -0.25
CA GLU A 437 9.23 -8.99 -0.21
C GLU A 437 8.89 -8.28 1.09
N VAL A 438 9.90 -8.15 1.89
CA VAL A 438 9.88 -7.27 3.04
C VAL A 438 9.98 -5.83 2.55
N MET A 439 8.85 -5.22 2.25
CA MET A 439 8.75 -3.79 1.97
C MET A 439 8.95 -2.98 3.26
N PRO A 440 9.69 -1.86 3.23
CA PRO A 440 9.94 -1.05 4.42
C PRO A 440 8.70 -0.50 5.12
N GLY A 441 7.55 -0.45 4.46
CA GLY A 441 6.28 0.02 5.01
C GLY A 441 5.39 -1.04 5.66
N ALA A 442 5.75 -2.31 5.60
CA ALA A 442 4.88 -3.42 5.99
C ALA A 442 5.54 -4.41 6.95
N MET A 443 6.56 -4.00 7.66
CA MET A 443 7.09 -4.83 8.74
C MET A 443 6.20 -4.70 9.97
N ALA A 444 5.26 -5.61 10.09
CA ALA A 444 4.62 -5.93 11.34
C ALA A 444 5.67 -6.26 12.42
N ASP A 445 5.40 -5.84 13.63
CA ASP A 445 6.17 -6.14 14.85
C ASP A 445 6.16 -7.64 15.23
N ASP A 446 6.26 -8.56 14.26
CA ASP A 446 6.15 -9.99 14.50
C ASP A 446 7.50 -10.70 14.47
N LEU A 447 8.26 -10.50 15.54
CA LEU A 447 9.27 -11.46 16.00
C LEU A 447 9.35 -11.51 17.54
N ALA A 448 8.24 -11.28 18.24
CA ALA A 448 8.04 -11.76 19.61
C ALA A 448 7.14 -13.00 19.52
N ALA A 449 7.45 -14.04 20.31
CA ALA A 449 6.54 -15.18 20.49
C ALA A 449 5.15 -14.65 20.87
N PRO A 450 4.06 -15.15 20.30
CA PRO A 450 2.75 -14.62 20.59
C PRO A 450 2.42 -14.83 22.06
N ALA A 451 2.24 -13.73 22.78
CA ALA A 451 1.38 -13.74 23.93
C ALA A 451 -0.03 -14.13 23.44
N PRO A 452 -0.84 -14.88 24.19
CA PRO A 452 -2.16 -15.28 23.76
C PRO A 452 -2.95 -14.03 23.36
N VAL A 453 -3.30 -13.95 22.09
CA VAL A 453 -4.10 -12.86 21.53
C VAL A 453 -5.47 -12.96 22.18
N PRO A 454 -5.99 -11.94 22.88
CA PRO A 454 -7.37 -11.93 23.30
C PRO A 454 -8.24 -11.95 22.03
N ALA A 455 -9.19 -12.89 22.00
CA ALA A 455 -10.15 -13.06 20.93
C ALA A 455 -11.04 -11.81 20.86
N SER A 456 -10.66 -10.85 20.04
CA SER A 456 -11.45 -9.78 19.41
C SER A 456 -10.51 -8.68 18.90
N THR A 457 -9.79 -8.96 17.82
CA THR A 457 -9.20 -7.87 17.03
C THR A 457 -10.30 -7.34 16.14
N GLU A 458 -11.12 -6.42 16.67
CA GLU A 458 -11.96 -5.57 15.83
C GLU A 458 -11.05 -4.87 14.83
N LEU A 459 -11.31 -5.08 13.54
CA LEU A 459 -10.65 -4.33 12.47
C LEU A 459 -10.99 -2.85 12.67
N LEU A 460 -10.03 -2.10 13.17
CA LEU A 460 -10.13 -0.66 13.30
C LEU A 460 -10.09 -0.05 11.90
N SER A 461 -10.91 0.99 11.66
CA SER A 461 -10.81 1.76 10.42
C SER A 461 -9.41 2.35 10.27
N ASP A 462 -8.85 2.26 9.07
CA ASP A 462 -7.63 2.98 8.74
C ASP A 462 -7.97 4.47 8.58
N PRO A 463 -7.37 5.38 9.36
CA PRO A 463 -7.66 6.81 9.25
C PRO A 463 -7.27 7.41 7.89
N SER A 464 -6.48 6.73 7.08
CA SER A 464 -6.09 7.19 5.75
C SER A 464 -7.04 6.76 4.64
N ASP A 465 -7.96 5.83 4.88
CA ASP A 465 -8.68 5.15 3.82
C ASP A 465 -10.21 5.41 3.78
N TYR A 466 -10.73 6.22 4.67
CA TYR A 466 -12.17 6.53 4.80
C TYR A 466 -13.09 5.32 4.99
N THR A 467 -12.57 4.15 5.32
CA THR A 467 -13.37 2.94 5.53
C THR A 467 -14.13 2.97 6.85
N VAL A 468 -15.21 2.21 6.87
CA VAL A 468 -15.99 1.94 8.08
C VAL A 468 -15.45 0.67 8.73
N ALA A 469 -15.14 0.71 10.02
CA ALA A 469 -14.70 -0.43 10.78
C ALA A 469 -15.80 -1.49 10.97
N ALA A 470 -15.41 -2.71 11.35
CA ALA A 470 -16.34 -3.82 11.55
C ALA A 470 -17.41 -3.55 12.64
N ASP A 471 -17.13 -2.63 13.58
CA ASP A 471 -18.04 -2.17 14.62
C ASP A 471 -18.96 -1.01 14.18
N ASN A 472 -19.06 -0.78 12.87
CA ASN A 472 -19.77 0.36 12.27
C ASN A 472 -19.27 1.73 12.75
N SER A 473 -18.00 1.88 13.07
CA SER A 473 -17.42 3.16 13.43
C SER A 473 -16.40 3.64 12.41
N ILE A 474 -16.19 4.96 12.40
CA ILE A 474 -15.17 5.63 11.57
C ILE A 474 -14.26 6.47 12.46
N GLU A 475 -13.08 6.82 11.96
CA GLU A 475 -12.27 7.90 12.52
C GLU A 475 -12.54 9.20 11.76
N VAL A 476 -12.79 10.29 12.50
CA VAL A 476 -13.04 11.63 11.94
C VAL A 476 -11.84 12.13 11.18
N GLN A 477 -12.02 12.46 9.91
CA GLN A 477 -11.00 13.01 9.02
C GLN A 477 -11.06 14.56 9.00
N PRO A 478 -10.01 15.24 8.51
CA PRO A 478 -10.04 16.68 8.31
C PRO A 478 -11.25 17.13 7.49
N LEU A 479 -11.82 18.28 7.86
CA LEU A 479 -12.99 18.90 7.21
C LEU A 479 -14.32 18.14 7.38
N GLU A 480 -14.36 17.04 8.08
CA GLU A 480 -15.59 16.31 8.37
C GLU A 480 -16.33 16.86 9.60
N THR A 481 -17.64 16.83 9.53
CA THR A 481 -18.54 17.24 10.61
C THR A 481 -19.61 16.19 10.85
N LEU A 482 -20.23 16.22 12.03
CA LEU A 482 -21.37 15.34 12.32
C LEU A 482 -22.57 15.60 11.39
N GLY A 483 -22.68 16.83 10.84
CA GLY A 483 -23.66 17.17 9.81
C GLY A 483 -23.43 16.37 8.53
N HIS A 484 -22.20 16.35 8.02
CA HIS A 484 -21.84 15.56 6.84
C HIS A 484 -22.20 14.08 7.01
N TYR A 485 -21.95 13.50 8.19
CA TYR A 485 -22.31 12.10 8.44
C TYR A 485 -23.82 11.88 8.48
N GLY A 486 -24.57 12.85 9.05
CA GLY A 486 -26.03 12.81 9.03
C GLY A 486 -26.60 12.85 7.62
N ASP A 487 -26.07 13.74 6.77
CA ASP A 487 -26.47 13.88 5.37
C ASP A 487 -26.10 12.63 4.54
N TRP A 488 -24.88 12.10 4.72
CA TRP A 488 -24.44 10.91 3.99
C TRP A 488 -25.20 9.65 4.39
N LEU A 489 -25.68 9.56 5.64
CA LEU A 489 -26.47 8.44 6.16
C LEU A 489 -27.98 8.66 6.03
N GLU A 490 -28.42 9.85 5.58
CA GLU A 490 -29.83 10.25 5.49
C GLU A 490 -30.59 10.16 6.84
N ILE A 491 -29.89 10.48 7.91
CA ILE A 491 -30.43 10.48 9.28
C ILE A 491 -30.23 11.84 9.94
N LYS A 492 -31.07 12.12 10.94
CA LYS A 492 -30.90 13.34 11.74
C LYS A 492 -29.59 13.30 12.52
N THR A 493 -28.83 14.38 12.51
CA THR A 493 -27.59 14.55 13.27
C THR A 493 -27.76 14.25 14.78
N GLN A 494 -28.98 14.48 15.32
CA GLN A 494 -29.29 14.15 16.71
C GLN A 494 -29.19 12.64 16.97
N ARG A 495 -29.59 11.80 16.03
CA ARG A 495 -29.44 10.33 16.14
C ARG A 495 -27.98 9.91 16.30
N LEU A 496 -27.08 10.56 15.54
CA LEU A 496 -25.63 10.32 15.68
C LEU A 496 -25.10 10.80 17.04
N ARG A 497 -25.65 11.90 17.59
CA ARG A 497 -25.29 12.35 18.94
C ARG A 497 -25.70 11.32 19.98
N ASP A 498 -26.90 10.82 19.88
CA ASP A 498 -27.48 9.89 20.87
C ASP A 498 -26.68 8.59 20.95
N ILE A 499 -26.36 7.97 19.81
CA ILE A 499 -25.60 6.71 19.78
C ILE A 499 -24.12 6.87 20.17
N ASN A 500 -23.57 8.10 20.14
CA ASN A 500 -22.20 8.40 20.51
C ASN A 500 -22.06 9.17 21.83
N GLY A 501 -23.16 9.43 22.54
CA GLY A 501 -23.14 10.19 23.80
C GLY A 501 -22.63 11.63 23.66
N LEU A 502 -22.85 12.27 22.49
CA LEU A 502 -22.34 13.60 22.17
C LEU A 502 -23.34 14.70 22.57
N ARG A 503 -22.88 15.70 23.34
CA ARG A 503 -23.70 16.87 23.69
C ARG A 503 -24.00 17.73 22.46
N PHE A 504 -25.14 18.40 22.46
CA PHE A 504 -25.48 19.39 21.43
C PHE A 504 -24.44 20.52 21.39
N GLY A 505 -24.04 20.93 20.18
CA GLY A 505 -23.02 21.97 19.96
C GLY A 505 -21.55 21.52 20.10
N ARG A 506 -21.29 20.28 20.49
CA ARG A 506 -19.92 19.75 20.52
C ARG A 506 -19.39 19.52 19.11
N SER A 507 -18.22 20.09 18.78
CA SER A 507 -17.48 19.81 17.55
C SER A 507 -16.75 18.45 17.65
N LEU A 508 -16.65 17.75 16.54
CA LEU A 508 -15.85 16.54 16.43
C LEU A 508 -14.36 16.87 16.51
N ARG A 509 -13.61 15.96 17.10
CA ARG A 509 -12.14 16.04 17.13
C ARG A 509 -11.54 15.14 16.04
N LEU A 510 -10.49 15.61 15.41
CA LEU A 510 -9.77 14.82 14.42
C LEU A 510 -9.30 13.49 15.02
N GLY A 511 -9.57 12.37 14.33
CA GLY A 511 -9.25 11.02 14.79
C GLY A 511 -10.15 10.50 15.92
N GLU A 512 -11.20 11.23 16.30
CA GLU A 512 -12.22 10.72 17.20
C GLU A 512 -13.01 9.60 16.51
N ARG A 513 -13.35 8.56 17.25
CA ARG A 513 -14.20 7.48 16.70
C ARG A 513 -15.67 7.82 16.84
N ILE A 514 -16.38 7.72 15.74
CA ILE A 514 -17.83 7.95 15.66
C ILE A 514 -18.50 6.68 15.16
N ARG A 515 -19.42 6.15 15.95
CA ARG A 515 -20.27 5.02 15.56
C ARG A 515 -21.38 5.52 14.63
N LEU A 516 -21.61 4.80 13.54
CA LEU A 516 -22.61 5.13 12.52
C LEU A 516 -23.87 4.32 12.71
N ASP A 517 -24.99 4.87 12.25
CA ASP A 517 -26.26 4.16 12.06
C ASP A 517 -26.51 3.97 10.57
N THR A 518 -26.25 2.77 10.09
CA THR A 518 -26.33 2.42 8.65
C THR A 518 -27.69 1.83 8.26
N ALA A 519 -28.76 2.08 9.05
CA ALA A 519 -30.07 1.50 8.81
C ALA A 519 -30.72 1.98 7.50
N LYS A 520 -30.45 3.22 7.05
CA LYS A 520 -31.00 3.80 5.82
C LYS A 520 -30.05 3.74 4.64
N VAL A 521 -28.75 3.85 4.89
CA VAL A 521 -27.71 3.89 3.87
C VAL A 521 -26.67 2.83 4.23
N ASP A 522 -26.36 1.94 3.29
CA ASP A 522 -25.36 0.91 3.49
C ASP A 522 -23.94 1.49 3.57
N VAL A 523 -23.03 0.71 4.16
CA VAL A 523 -21.64 1.10 4.39
C VAL A 523 -20.93 1.51 3.09
N ALA A 524 -21.14 0.77 2.01
CA ALA A 524 -20.45 1.05 0.73
C ALA A 524 -20.93 2.38 0.11
N THR A 525 -22.21 2.71 0.27
CA THR A 525 -22.77 3.99 -0.18
C THR A 525 -22.29 5.16 0.69
N PHE A 526 -22.20 4.96 2.01
CA PHE A 526 -21.63 5.96 2.91
C PHE A 526 -20.14 6.23 2.59
N GLU A 527 -19.34 5.19 2.45
CA GLU A 527 -17.91 5.33 2.09
C GLU A 527 -17.73 6.05 0.75
N ARG A 528 -18.54 5.76 -0.25
CA ARG A 528 -18.51 6.45 -1.54
C ARG A 528 -18.82 7.93 -1.39
N ARG A 529 -19.90 8.32 -0.67
CA ARG A 529 -20.28 9.73 -0.42
C ARG A 529 -19.16 10.46 0.33
N ARG A 530 -18.55 9.79 1.30
CA ARG A 530 -17.40 10.32 2.06
C ARG A 530 -16.19 10.57 1.17
N ILE A 531 -15.83 9.62 0.30
CA ILE A 531 -14.75 9.75 -0.66
C ILE A 531 -15.03 10.87 -1.66
N ASP A 532 -16.25 10.95 -2.20
CA ASP A 532 -16.63 11.99 -3.17
C ASP A 532 -16.57 13.39 -2.56
N TYR A 533 -16.96 13.56 -1.29
CA TYR A 533 -16.80 14.81 -0.57
C TYR A 533 -15.33 15.25 -0.50
N HIS A 534 -14.43 14.35 -0.09
CA HIS A 534 -13.01 14.68 0.00
C HIS A 534 -12.38 14.93 -1.36
N ARG A 535 -12.82 14.24 -2.42
CA ARG A 535 -12.42 14.51 -3.80
C ARG A 535 -12.82 15.92 -4.23
N GLN A 536 -14.06 16.32 -3.98
CA GLN A 536 -14.54 17.67 -4.29
C GLN A 536 -13.74 18.75 -3.55
N GLN A 537 -13.44 18.54 -2.26
CA GLN A 537 -12.61 19.48 -1.50
C GLN A 537 -11.20 19.60 -2.10
N GLN A 538 -10.60 18.51 -2.53
CA GLN A 538 -9.30 18.51 -3.19
C GLN A 538 -9.34 19.20 -4.55
N ASP A 539 -10.34 18.90 -5.38
CA ASP A 539 -10.51 19.54 -6.68
C ASP A 539 -10.71 21.06 -6.52
N GLN A 540 -11.49 21.49 -5.52
CA GLN A 540 -11.67 22.90 -5.20
C GLN A 540 -10.36 23.54 -4.75
N PHE A 541 -9.60 22.87 -3.88
CA PHE A 541 -8.29 23.35 -3.42
C PHE A 541 -7.34 23.57 -4.61
N PHE A 542 -7.19 22.58 -5.51
CA PHE A 542 -6.27 22.68 -6.66
C PHE A 542 -6.74 23.65 -7.74
N ARG A 543 -8.03 24.01 -7.80
CA ARG A 543 -8.52 25.11 -8.65
C ARG A 543 -8.15 26.50 -8.11
N GLN A 544 -7.98 26.63 -6.79
CA GLN A 544 -7.81 27.90 -6.11
C GLN A 544 -6.37 28.17 -5.63
N HIS A 545 -5.55 27.13 -5.51
CA HIS A 545 -4.22 27.20 -4.92
C HIS A 545 -3.17 26.59 -5.83
N VAL A 546 -2.12 27.36 -6.08
CA VAL A 546 -0.88 26.89 -6.70
C VAL A 546 0.23 27.13 -5.68
N ILE A 547 1.12 26.15 -5.49
CA ILE A 547 2.32 26.35 -4.66
C ILE A 547 3.22 27.33 -5.41
N ALA A 548 3.22 28.60 -4.99
CA ALA A 548 3.89 29.67 -5.72
C ALA A 548 5.42 29.60 -5.63
N ARG A 549 5.97 28.99 -4.56
CA ARG A 549 7.43 28.93 -4.36
C ARG A 549 7.82 27.86 -3.34
N VAL A 550 8.85 27.08 -3.68
CA VAL A 550 9.63 26.24 -2.74
C VAL A 550 10.97 26.92 -2.55
N VAL A 551 11.39 27.12 -1.29
CA VAL A 551 12.70 27.72 -0.96
C VAL A 551 13.62 26.60 -0.48
N GLU A 552 14.75 26.42 -1.16
CA GLU A 552 15.82 25.56 -0.69
C GLU A 552 16.68 26.32 0.33
N HIS A 553 16.92 25.68 1.47
CA HIS A 553 17.85 26.19 2.47
C HIS A 553 18.97 25.18 2.70
N THR A 554 20.21 25.60 2.50
CA THR A 554 21.38 24.78 2.82
C THR A 554 21.69 24.93 4.31
N ILE A 555 21.49 23.85 5.07
CA ILE A 555 21.76 23.83 6.51
C ILE A 555 23.26 23.98 6.75
N ARG A 556 23.65 24.97 7.52
CA ARG A 556 25.04 25.20 7.96
C ARG A 556 25.31 24.46 9.27
N PRO A 557 26.58 24.09 9.55
CA PRO A 557 26.93 23.50 10.85
C PRO A 557 26.49 24.41 12.02
N GLY A 558 25.63 23.86 12.89
CA GLY A 558 25.05 24.60 14.02
C GLY A 558 23.65 25.18 13.78
N GLU A 559 23.13 25.17 12.55
CA GLU A 559 21.73 25.50 12.26
C GLU A 559 20.85 24.25 12.47
N SER A 560 19.73 24.44 13.13
CA SER A 560 18.67 23.45 13.13
C SER A 560 17.78 23.65 11.90
N ILE A 561 17.02 22.63 11.50
CA ILE A 561 16.00 22.70 10.43
C ILE A 561 14.91 23.77 10.77
N TRP A 562 15.07 24.47 11.87
CA TRP A 562 14.17 25.43 12.49
C TRP A 562 14.79 26.82 12.50
N VAL A 563 14.53 27.58 11.47
CA VAL A 563 14.63 29.06 11.49
C VAL A 563 13.26 29.61 11.13
#